data_645a6a4a4dd2c111fa29e8df99d62ce8
#
_entry.id   645a6a4a4dd2c111fa29e8df99d62ce8
#
_cell.length_a   1.000
_cell.length_b   1.000
_cell.length_c   1.000
_cell.angle_alpha   90.00
_cell.angle_beta   90.00
_cell.angle_gamma   90.00
#
_symmetry.space_group_name_H-M   'P 1'
#
loop_
_entity.id
_entity.type
_entity.pdbx_description
1 polymer ?
#
loop_
_entity_poly.entity_id
_entity_poly.type
_entity_poly.pdbx_seq_one_letter_code
_entity_poly.pdbx_strand_id
1 'polypeptide(L)'
;MKYRFLLAPAMLLTGCTLGDPGPKISPMAEIKVVNNNICLLAPVADGESMSALEIRTVEPEKNLRKHFTPPIFLSSTACTPLFGYRFQAGHNYGIFVNTERRNAQGKVVDARIIRASFRLGQDKNGKLQVITSTE
;
A
#
# COMPACT_ATOMS: atom_id res chain seq x y z
N MET A 1 56.22 13.59 -41.58
CA MET A 1 55.56 13.64 -40.26
C MET A 1 54.11 13.33 -40.42
N LYS A 2 53.71 12.20 -39.94
CA LYS A 2 52.28 11.78 -39.99
C LYS A 2 51.67 12.03 -38.62
N TYR A 3 50.83 13.02 -38.53
CA TYR A 3 50.04 13.25 -37.35
C TYR A 3 48.86 12.30 -37.38
N ARG A 4 48.91 11.29 -36.55
CA ARG A 4 47.74 10.44 -36.30
C ARG A 4 46.88 11.13 -35.26
N PHE A 5 45.84 11.73 -35.72
CA PHE A 5 44.76 12.13 -34.83
C PHE A 5 44.05 10.91 -34.33
N LEU A 6 44.35 10.54 -33.12
CA LEU A 6 43.52 9.60 -32.38
C LEU A 6 42.28 10.36 -31.92
N LEU A 7 41.23 10.27 -32.71
CA LEU A 7 39.89 10.61 -32.28
C LEU A 7 39.46 9.54 -31.27
N ALA A 8 39.58 9.87 -30.01
CA ALA A 8 38.97 9.09 -28.98
C ALA A 8 37.44 9.28 -29.09
N PRO A 9 36.65 8.24 -29.29
CA PRO A 9 35.22 8.37 -29.25
C PRO A 9 34.82 8.70 -27.80
N ALA A 10 34.33 9.90 -27.60
CA ALA A 10 33.67 10.25 -26.37
C ALA A 10 32.40 9.37 -26.27
N MET A 11 32.47 8.31 -25.54
CA MET A 11 31.30 7.56 -25.17
C MET A 11 30.46 8.45 -24.25
N LEU A 12 29.51 9.11 -24.86
CA LEU A 12 28.43 9.73 -24.11
C LEU A 12 27.63 8.60 -23.51
N LEU A 13 27.93 8.24 -22.26
CA LEU A 13 27.07 7.46 -21.43
C LEU A 13 25.88 8.35 -21.11
N THR A 14 24.89 8.31 -22.03
CA THR A 14 23.56 8.81 -21.68
C THR A 14 22.99 7.83 -20.67
N GLY A 15 23.11 8.18 -19.39
CA GLY A 15 22.42 7.47 -18.34
C GLY A 15 20.93 7.54 -18.62
N CYS A 16 20.30 6.41 -18.86
CA CYS A 16 18.86 6.33 -18.91
C CYS A 16 18.33 6.68 -17.53
N THR A 17 17.85 7.89 -17.40
CA THR A 17 16.96 8.20 -16.30
C THR A 17 15.69 7.39 -16.55
N LEU A 18 15.54 6.32 -15.80
CA LEU A 18 14.29 5.60 -15.76
C LEU A 18 13.25 6.53 -15.17
N GLY A 19 12.50 7.20 -16.03
CA GLY A 19 11.32 7.91 -15.64
C GLY A 19 10.24 6.89 -15.28
N ASP A 20 9.40 7.20 -14.36
CA ASP A 20 8.30 6.44 -13.82
C ASP A 20 8.71 5.41 -12.76
N PRO A 21 8.86 5.86 -11.52
CA PRO A 21 9.28 4.98 -10.41
C PRO A 21 8.20 4.00 -9.93
N GLY A 22 7.08 3.85 -10.65
CA GLY A 22 5.97 3.03 -10.20
C GLY A 22 5.15 3.67 -9.08
N PRO A 23 4.27 2.91 -8.41
CA PRO A 23 3.41 3.45 -7.36
C PRO A 23 4.24 4.02 -6.21
N LYS A 24 3.87 5.20 -5.77
CA LYS A 24 4.52 5.84 -4.62
C LYS A 24 4.11 5.14 -3.34
N ILE A 25 5.07 4.95 -2.44
CA ILE A 25 4.76 4.44 -1.10
C ILE A 25 4.27 5.62 -0.27
N SER A 26 3.05 5.51 0.23
CA SER A 26 2.41 6.53 1.05
C SER A 26 2.76 6.37 2.53
N PRO A 27 2.47 7.37 3.37
CA PRO A 27 2.49 7.20 4.81
C PRO A 27 1.63 6.00 5.21
N MET A 28 1.99 5.38 6.34
CA MET A 28 1.25 4.22 6.83
C MET A 28 -0.17 4.58 7.21
N ALA A 29 -1.09 3.66 6.96
CA ALA A 29 -2.46 3.78 7.44
C ALA A 29 -2.51 3.60 8.95
N GLU A 30 -3.54 4.18 9.57
CA GLU A 30 -3.81 4.01 10.99
C GLU A 30 -4.66 2.77 11.21
N ILE A 31 -4.32 1.97 12.20
CA ILE A 31 -5.10 0.82 12.62
C ILE A 31 -5.72 1.11 13.98
N LYS A 32 -7.02 0.94 14.06
CA LYS A 32 -7.80 1.08 15.29
C LYS A 32 -8.64 -0.16 15.54
N VAL A 33 -9.02 -0.36 16.79
CA VAL A 33 -10.04 -1.34 17.16
C VAL A 33 -11.33 -0.60 17.43
N VAL A 34 -12.38 -0.94 16.69
CA VAL A 34 -13.72 -0.36 16.83
C VAL A 34 -14.71 -1.50 17.01
N ASN A 35 -15.45 -1.50 18.12
CA ASN A 35 -16.38 -2.59 18.45
C ASN A 35 -15.74 -3.98 18.36
N ASN A 36 -14.52 -4.10 18.86
CA ASN A 36 -13.70 -5.32 18.83
C ASN A 36 -13.42 -5.85 17.42
N ASN A 37 -13.44 -4.96 16.41
CA ASN A 37 -13.06 -5.23 15.02
C ASN A 37 -11.93 -4.31 14.59
N ILE A 38 -11.15 -4.77 13.63
CA ILE A 38 -10.07 -3.97 13.07
C ILE A 38 -10.63 -2.94 12.10
N CYS A 39 -10.26 -1.69 12.32
CA CYS A 39 -10.57 -0.57 11.43
C CYS A 39 -9.28 -0.01 10.84
N LEU A 40 -9.18 -0.03 9.53
CA LEU A 40 -8.09 0.59 8.79
C LEU A 40 -8.53 1.97 8.30
N LEU A 41 -7.84 3.00 8.74
CA LEU A 41 -8.04 4.36 8.25
C LEU A 41 -6.92 4.70 7.27
N ALA A 42 -7.24 4.71 6.00
CA ALA A 42 -6.29 5.02 4.94
C ALA A 42 -6.21 6.54 4.73
N PRO A 43 -5.00 7.13 4.68
CA PRO A 43 -4.85 8.57 4.46
C PRO A 43 -5.04 8.92 2.98
N VAL A 44 -6.26 8.72 2.49
CA VAL A 44 -6.61 8.95 1.09
C VAL A 44 -7.05 10.39 0.84
N ALA A 45 -6.82 10.85 -0.39
CA ALA A 45 -7.35 12.11 -0.88
C ALA A 45 -8.76 11.91 -1.42
N ASP A 46 -9.48 13.02 -1.60
CA ASP A 46 -10.80 12.99 -2.23
C ASP A 46 -10.71 12.41 -3.63
N GLY A 47 -11.63 11.50 -3.96
CA GLY A 47 -11.67 10.84 -5.26
C GLY A 47 -10.67 9.69 -5.42
N GLU A 48 -9.97 9.32 -4.38
CA GLU A 48 -9.06 8.17 -4.40
C GLU A 48 -9.84 6.88 -4.16
N SER A 49 -9.56 5.85 -4.97
CA SER A 49 -10.27 4.58 -4.92
C SER A 49 -9.30 3.41 -4.75
N MET A 50 -9.80 2.34 -4.15
CA MET A 50 -9.04 1.11 -3.94
C MET A 50 -9.21 0.19 -5.14
N SER A 51 -8.10 -0.14 -5.80
CA SER A 51 -8.08 -1.07 -6.92
C SER A 51 -7.74 -2.49 -6.50
N ALA A 52 -7.03 -2.66 -5.37
CA ALA A 52 -6.68 -3.96 -4.83
C ALA A 52 -6.46 -3.87 -3.32
N LEU A 53 -6.72 -4.98 -2.67
CA LEU A 53 -6.47 -5.16 -1.24
C LEU A 53 -5.73 -6.47 -1.03
N GLU A 54 -4.69 -6.42 -0.20
CA GLU A 54 -3.97 -7.62 0.21
C GLU A 54 -3.79 -7.60 1.72
N ILE A 55 -4.13 -8.70 2.37
CA ILE A 55 -3.89 -8.92 3.80
C ILE A 55 -2.97 -10.12 3.90
N ARG A 56 -1.80 -9.94 4.49
CA ARG A 56 -0.79 -10.97 4.68
C ARG A 56 -0.61 -11.31 6.14
N THR A 57 -0.40 -12.56 6.41
CA THR A 57 0.01 -13.08 7.70
C THR A 57 1.04 -14.20 7.50
N VAL A 58 1.56 -14.74 8.60
CA VAL A 58 2.59 -15.79 8.57
C VAL A 58 2.11 -17.06 7.87
N GLU A 59 0.81 -17.35 7.96
CA GLU A 59 0.20 -18.52 7.33
C GLU A 59 -0.33 -18.13 5.95
N PRO A 60 0.34 -18.55 4.83
CA PRO A 60 -0.06 -18.11 3.50
C PRO A 60 -1.50 -18.44 3.12
N GLU A 61 -2.06 -19.54 3.61
CA GLU A 61 -3.44 -19.94 3.35
C GLU A 61 -4.47 -18.98 3.94
N LYS A 62 -4.07 -18.15 4.88
CA LYS A 62 -4.91 -17.11 5.49
C LYS A 62 -4.74 -15.75 4.84
N ASN A 63 -3.90 -15.65 3.83
CA ASN A 63 -3.74 -14.40 3.09
C ASN A 63 -4.99 -14.12 2.25
N LEU A 64 -5.37 -12.84 2.20
CA LEU A 64 -6.46 -12.37 1.35
C LEU A 64 -5.89 -11.50 0.25
N ARG A 65 -6.37 -11.69 -0.98
CA ARG A 65 -6.04 -10.84 -2.11
C ARG A 65 -7.28 -10.61 -2.95
N LYS A 66 -7.64 -9.35 -3.14
CA LYS A 66 -8.80 -8.97 -3.93
C LYS A 66 -8.47 -7.84 -4.89
N HIS A 67 -9.01 -7.92 -6.08
CA HIS A 67 -8.99 -6.86 -7.09
C HIS A 67 -10.40 -6.35 -7.32
N PHE A 68 -10.53 -5.05 -7.56
CA PHE A 68 -11.83 -4.41 -7.70
C PHE A 68 -11.96 -3.75 -9.06
N THR A 69 -12.96 -4.16 -9.81
CA THR A 69 -13.34 -3.55 -11.09
C THR A 69 -14.85 -3.38 -11.12
N PRO A 70 -15.38 -2.15 -10.98
CA PRO A 70 -14.67 -0.89 -10.78
C PRO A 70 -14.04 -0.79 -9.39
N PRO A 71 -13.04 0.12 -9.21
CA PRO A 71 -12.43 0.36 -7.90
C PRO A 71 -13.44 0.91 -6.88
N ILE A 72 -13.14 0.71 -5.60
CA ILE A 72 -13.98 1.15 -4.49
C ILE A 72 -13.45 2.49 -3.97
N PHE A 73 -14.31 3.52 -3.94
CA PHE A 73 -13.93 4.80 -3.38
C PHE A 73 -13.73 4.69 -1.87
N LEU A 74 -12.64 5.30 -1.38
CA LEU A 74 -12.29 5.29 0.02
C LEU A 74 -12.52 6.67 0.64
N SER A 75 -12.61 6.70 1.97
CA SER A 75 -12.66 7.91 2.78
C SER A 75 -11.60 7.85 3.86
N SER A 76 -10.94 8.97 4.12
CA SER A 76 -9.95 9.07 5.19
C SER A 76 -10.57 9.03 6.59
N THR A 77 -11.89 9.21 6.69
CA THR A 77 -12.61 9.26 7.97
C THR A 77 -13.45 8.01 8.25
N ALA A 78 -13.50 7.07 7.31
CA ALA A 78 -14.26 5.83 7.45
C ALA A 78 -13.33 4.62 7.34
N CYS A 79 -13.69 3.53 7.99
CA CYS A 79 -12.93 2.29 7.90
C CYS A 79 -12.93 1.77 6.46
N THR A 80 -11.74 1.46 5.96
CA THR A 80 -11.59 0.78 4.67
C THR A 80 -12.22 -0.62 4.77
N PRO A 81 -13.02 -1.05 3.77
CA PRO A 81 -13.59 -2.40 3.78
C PRO A 81 -12.51 -3.47 3.81
N LEU A 82 -12.60 -4.40 4.75
CA LEU A 82 -11.69 -5.54 4.88
C LEU A 82 -12.40 -6.87 4.62
N PHE A 83 -13.62 -6.82 4.12
CA PHE A 83 -14.41 -7.94 3.61
C PHE A 83 -14.58 -9.09 4.60
N GLY A 84 -14.78 -8.75 5.87
CA GLY A 84 -15.01 -9.75 6.90
C GLY A 84 -13.81 -10.61 7.24
N TYR A 85 -12.60 -10.18 6.85
CA TYR A 85 -11.39 -10.91 7.21
C TYR A 85 -11.30 -11.08 8.72
N ARG A 86 -11.03 -12.29 9.16
CA ARG A 86 -10.95 -12.63 10.58
C ARG A 86 -9.53 -12.49 11.09
N PHE A 87 -9.29 -11.41 11.82
CA PHE A 87 -8.03 -11.19 12.52
C PHE A 87 -8.05 -11.95 13.85
N GLN A 88 -6.91 -12.53 14.18
CA GLN A 88 -6.74 -13.31 15.41
C GLN A 88 -5.63 -12.72 16.26
N ALA A 89 -5.87 -12.66 17.58
CA ALA A 89 -4.87 -12.24 18.53
C ALA A 89 -3.65 -13.19 18.48
N GLY A 90 -2.46 -12.62 18.70
CA GLY A 90 -1.21 -13.36 18.67
C GLY A 90 -0.53 -13.43 17.31
N HIS A 91 -1.12 -12.82 16.28
CA HIS A 91 -0.59 -12.84 14.91
C HIS A 91 -0.12 -11.47 14.46
N ASN A 92 0.85 -11.47 13.56
CA ASN A 92 1.30 -10.28 12.84
C ASN A 92 0.58 -10.20 11.50
N TYR A 93 0.20 -8.97 11.11
CA TYR A 93 -0.50 -8.72 9.86
C TYR A 93 0.16 -7.58 9.09
N GLY A 94 0.16 -7.72 7.78
CA GLY A 94 0.44 -6.64 6.85
C GLY A 94 -0.77 -6.41 5.96
N ILE A 95 -1.23 -5.17 5.87
CA ILE A 95 -2.33 -4.79 4.98
C ILE A 95 -1.78 -3.84 3.93
N PHE A 96 -2.08 -4.14 2.66
CA PHE A 96 -1.64 -3.35 1.51
C PHE A 96 -2.87 -2.93 0.72
N VAL A 97 -3.07 -1.63 0.61
CA VAL A 97 -4.18 -1.04 -0.14
C VAL A 97 -3.60 -0.36 -1.36
N ASN A 98 -3.87 -0.90 -2.53
CA ASN A 98 -3.51 -0.26 -3.78
C ASN A 98 -4.60 0.73 -4.15
N THR A 99 -4.23 2.00 -4.28
CA THR A 99 -5.17 3.05 -4.63
C THR A 99 -4.83 3.67 -5.95
N GLU A 100 -5.84 4.26 -6.58
CA GLU A 100 -5.70 5.04 -7.79
C GLU A 100 -6.63 6.23 -7.76
N ARG A 101 -6.27 7.25 -8.51
CA ARG A 101 -7.12 8.40 -8.76
C ARG A 101 -7.21 8.60 -10.26
N ARG A 102 -8.44 8.83 -10.74
CA ARG A 102 -8.72 9.00 -12.17
C ARG A 102 -9.15 10.42 -12.47
N ASN A 103 -8.82 10.90 -13.68
CA ASN A 103 -9.31 12.18 -14.18
C ASN A 103 -10.73 12.05 -14.75
N ALA A 104 -11.26 13.17 -15.25
CA ALA A 104 -12.62 13.20 -15.83
C ALA A 104 -12.78 12.27 -17.05
N GLN A 105 -11.70 11.91 -17.71
CA GLN A 105 -11.71 10.98 -18.84
C GLN A 105 -11.55 9.51 -18.41
N GLY A 106 -11.56 9.25 -17.11
CA GLY A 106 -11.41 7.89 -16.57
C GLY A 106 -9.99 7.34 -16.61
N LYS A 107 -9.00 8.17 -16.90
CA LYS A 107 -7.60 7.77 -16.95
C LYS A 107 -6.94 7.87 -15.58
N VAL A 108 -6.18 6.86 -15.20
CA VAL A 108 -5.42 6.87 -13.95
C VAL A 108 -4.33 7.93 -14.03
N VAL A 109 -4.40 8.91 -13.13
CA VAL A 109 -3.42 10.01 -13.06
C VAL A 109 -2.51 9.89 -11.85
N ASP A 110 -2.85 9.04 -10.88
CA ASP A 110 -2.05 8.79 -9.70
C ASP A 110 -2.34 7.38 -9.18
N ALA A 111 -1.32 6.72 -8.64
CA ALA A 111 -1.43 5.40 -8.05
C ALA A 111 -0.43 5.28 -6.90
N ARG A 112 -0.86 4.66 -5.80
CA ARG A 112 0.02 4.47 -4.66
C ARG A 112 -0.37 3.24 -3.85
N ILE A 113 0.53 2.80 -2.98
CA ILE A 113 0.30 1.69 -2.07
C ILE A 113 0.29 2.26 -0.65
N ILE A 114 -0.82 2.11 0.03
CA ILE A 114 -0.96 2.46 1.44
C ILE A 114 -0.85 1.18 2.24
N ARG A 115 0.00 1.15 3.24
CA ARG A 115 0.27 -0.06 4.01
C ARG A 115 0.09 0.16 5.50
N ALA A 116 -0.21 -0.93 6.20
CA ALA A 116 -0.18 -0.98 7.64
C ALA A 116 0.44 -2.31 8.08
N SER A 117 1.27 -2.26 9.11
CA SER A 117 1.84 -3.46 9.73
C SER A 117 1.59 -3.38 11.22
N PHE A 118 1.06 -4.45 11.79
CA PHE A 118 0.74 -4.47 13.20
C PHE A 118 0.73 -5.90 13.74
N ARG A 119 0.88 -6.01 15.05
CA ARG A 119 0.61 -7.23 15.79
C ARG A 119 -0.70 -7.07 16.54
N LEU A 120 -1.52 -8.10 16.51
CA LEU A 120 -2.77 -8.11 17.23
C LEU A 120 -2.61 -8.90 18.54
N GLY A 121 -2.99 -8.30 19.65
CA GLY A 121 -3.01 -8.92 20.95
C GLY A 121 -4.38 -8.84 21.59
N GLN A 122 -4.47 -9.31 22.81
CA GLN A 122 -5.68 -9.19 23.65
C GLN A 122 -5.31 -8.66 25.01
N ASP A 123 -6.21 -7.88 25.61
CA ASP A 123 -6.09 -7.47 27.00
C ASP A 123 -6.63 -8.56 27.94
N LYS A 124 -6.63 -8.25 29.25
CA LYS A 124 -7.10 -9.18 30.29
C LYS A 124 -8.56 -9.58 30.12
N ASN A 125 -9.36 -8.76 29.45
CA ASN A 125 -10.80 -8.97 29.23
C ASN A 125 -11.09 -9.59 27.87
N GLY A 126 -10.07 -10.01 27.13
CA GLY A 126 -10.23 -10.57 25.79
C GLY A 126 -10.48 -9.54 24.69
N LYS A 127 -10.34 -8.26 24.99
CA LYS A 127 -10.47 -7.21 23.98
C LYS A 127 -9.23 -7.12 23.11
N LEU A 128 -9.45 -6.99 21.80
CA LEU A 128 -8.36 -6.86 20.85
C LEU A 128 -7.57 -5.59 21.09
N GLN A 129 -6.25 -5.70 21.02
CA GLN A 129 -5.31 -4.59 21.11
C GLN A 129 -4.37 -4.60 19.93
N VAL A 130 -4.21 -3.45 19.28
CA VAL A 130 -3.22 -3.28 18.23
C VAL A 130 -1.90 -2.90 18.85
N ILE A 131 -0.88 -3.70 18.57
CA ILE A 131 0.49 -3.44 18.95
C ILE A 131 1.23 -3.02 17.70
N THR A 132 1.56 -1.73 17.60
CA THR A 132 2.34 -1.24 16.47
C THR A 132 3.81 -1.53 16.73
N SER A 133 4.47 -2.20 15.78
CA SER A 133 5.91 -2.31 15.86
C SER A 133 6.51 -0.95 15.55
N THR A 134 7.16 -0.37 16.54
CA THR A 134 7.98 0.82 16.34
C THR A 134 9.33 0.39 15.75
N GLU A 135 9.47 0.51 14.49
CA GLU A 135 10.77 0.53 13.83
C GLU A 135 10.91 1.81 13.03
#